data_b21a514c12b3b86778095b68c10634e0
#
_entry.id   b21a514c12b3b86778095b68c10634e0
#
_cell.length_a   1.000
_cell.length_b   1.000
_cell.length_c   1.000
_cell.angle_alpha   90.00
_cell.angle_beta   90.00
_cell.angle_gamma   90.00
#
_symmetry.space_group_name_H-M   'P 1'
#
loop_
_entity.id
_entity.type
_entity.pdbx_description
1 polymer ?
#
loop_
_entity_poly.entity_id
_entity_poly.type
_entity_poly.pdbx_seq_one_letter_code
_entity_poly.pdbx_strand_id
1 'polypeptide(L)'
;MIKLLLKFGEKQFMERVRDGHLYFTNALRLRGIEKELLIKGQGDQYEGKTIITGHRLTLGDGSVHNGVFNVIFSLEPANKLPVFCLYTCFEKDCRQDSSGNWVPQLSDDVKDMVSEHFPKADAVAIISNPEQFIQDVLVEFGDGCKHGLVKYAPTSDNVGFLNDMLHAENAGHVGSVYFSLFRKDTFFTKEQEYRFVLSDKEIEEAQEISIELFNGCNIIVKGLDEFFDDMKGEL
;
A
#
# COMPACT_ATOMS: atom_id res chain seq x y z
N MET A 1 5.42 -14.13 -8.94
CA MET A 1 5.27 -13.04 -9.95
C MET A 1 3.90 -12.42 -9.73
N ILE A 2 3.78 -11.09 -9.85
CA ILE A 2 2.50 -10.37 -9.79
C ILE A 2 1.73 -10.69 -11.08
N LYS A 3 0.45 -11.06 -10.95
CA LYS A 3 -0.41 -11.38 -12.09
C LYS A 3 -1.45 -10.30 -12.34
N LEU A 4 -2.00 -9.74 -11.26
CA LEU A 4 -2.98 -8.66 -11.34
C LEU A 4 -2.70 -7.64 -10.23
N LEU A 5 -3.10 -6.40 -10.45
CA LEU A 5 -3.24 -5.39 -9.39
C LEU A 5 -4.72 -5.01 -9.29
N LEU A 6 -5.21 -4.87 -8.05
CA LEU A 6 -6.60 -4.53 -7.79
C LEU A 6 -6.68 -3.22 -6.99
N LYS A 7 -7.70 -2.42 -7.26
CA LYS A 7 -8.06 -1.27 -6.43
C LYS A 7 -9.51 -1.40 -6.01
N PHE A 8 -9.76 -1.44 -4.72
CA PHE A 8 -11.11 -1.45 -4.15
C PHE A 8 -11.56 -0.04 -3.79
N GLY A 9 -12.82 0.28 -4.05
CA GLY A 9 -13.37 1.60 -3.73
C GLY A 9 -14.76 1.80 -4.32
N GLU A 10 -15.27 3.04 -4.20
CA GLU A 10 -16.53 3.42 -4.81
C GLU A 10 -16.38 3.43 -6.34
N LYS A 11 -17.41 2.95 -7.05
CA LYS A 11 -17.41 2.75 -8.50
C LYS A 11 -16.94 3.99 -9.28
N GLN A 12 -17.43 5.16 -8.90
CA GLN A 12 -17.03 6.41 -9.55
C GLN A 12 -15.52 6.66 -9.49
N PHE A 13 -14.85 6.29 -8.40
CA PHE A 13 -13.39 6.44 -8.29
C PHE A 13 -12.65 5.32 -9.01
N MET A 14 -13.22 4.11 -9.08
CA MET A 14 -12.64 3.00 -9.85
C MET A 14 -12.70 3.25 -11.35
N GLU A 15 -13.76 3.88 -11.83
CA GLU A 15 -13.87 4.33 -13.22
C GLU A 15 -12.82 5.41 -13.54
N ARG A 16 -12.53 6.29 -12.60
CA ARG A 16 -11.45 7.27 -12.75
C ARG A 16 -10.07 6.62 -12.81
N VAL A 17 -9.81 5.58 -12.01
CA VAL A 17 -8.57 4.79 -12.12
C VAL A 17 -8.43 4.17 -13.51
N ARG A 18 -9.52 3.61 -14.06
CA ARG A 18 -9.53 3.08 -15.44
C ARG A 18 -9.16 4.15 -16.47
N ASP A 19 -9.56 5.37 -16.23
CA ASP A 19 -9.33 6.49 -17.15
C ASP A 19 -7.98 7.22 -16.85
N GLY A 20 -7.09 6.62 -16.02
CA GLY A 20 -5.76 7.13 -15.72
C GLY A 20 -5.71 8.19 -14.60
N HIS A 21 -6.80 8.38 -13.87
CA HIS A 21 -6.85 9.33 -12.75
C HIS A 21 -6.62 8.62 -11.42
N LEU A 22 -5.43 8.78 -10.86
CA LEU A 22 -5.00 8.11 -9.63
C LEU A 22 -5.20 9.02 -8.42
N TYR A 23 -5.89 8.55 -7.40
CA TYR A 23 -6.16 9.31 -6.19
C TYR A 23 -5.10 9.01 -5.13
N PHE A 24 -4.14 9.92 -5.00
CA PHE A 24 -3.07 9.85 -4.01
C PHE A 24 -3.53 10.41 -2.67
N THR A 25 -3.12 9.75 -1.59
CA THR A 25 -3.26 10.21 -0.21
C THR A 25 -1.87 10.35 0.44
N ASN A 26 -1.80 10.66 1.72
CA ASN A 26 -0.55 10.70 2.47
C ASN A 26 -0.66 10.00 3.84
N ALA A 27 0.48 9.77 4.50
CA ALA A 27 0.52 9.05 5.76
C ALA A 27 -0.24 9.77 6.89
N LEU A 28 -0.28 11.11 6.90
CA LEU A 28 -1.05 11.87 7.89
C LEU A 28 -2.54 11.57 7.78
N ARG A 29 -3.06 11.56 6.56
CA ARG A 29 -4.47 11.28 6.32
C ARG A 29 -4.83 9.83 6.64
N LEU A 30 -3.98 8.86 6.24
CA LEU A 30 -4.19 7.45 6.56
C LEU A 30 -4.25 7.21 8.09
N ARG A 31 -3.38 7.89 8.85
CA ARG A 31 -3.44 7.85 10.32
C ARG A 31 -4.69 8.53 10.89
N GLY A 32 -5.15 9.60 10.24
CA GLY A 32 -6.38 10.32 10.61
C GLY A 32 -7.62 9.45 10.49
N ILE A 33 -7.73 8.71 9.39
CA ILE A 33 -8.89 7.84 9.11
C ILE A 33 -9.13 6.83 10.25
N GLU A 34 -8.09 6.13 10.71
CA GLU A 34 -8.26 5.17 11.81
C GLU A 34 -8.71 5.84 13.11
N LYS A 35 -8.20 7.05 13.40
CA LYS A 35 -8.58 7.79 14.60
C LYS A 35 -10.03 8.30 14.55
N GLU A 36 -10.46 8.77 13.39
CA GLU A 36 -11.81 9.31 13.20
C GLU A 36 -12.87 8.22 13.19
N LEU A 37 -12.59 7.11 12.54
CA LEU A 37 -13.56 6.03 12.36
C LEU A 37 -13.51 5.00 13.49
N LEU A 38 -12.45 4.99 14.31
CA LEU A 38 -12.19 3.99 15.36
C LEU A 38 -12.19 2.55 14.82
N ILE A 39 -11.99 2.37 13.51
CA ILE A 39 -11.95 1.09 12.84
C ILE A 39 -10.51 0.83 12.40
N LYS A 40 -9.87 -0.14 13.03
CA LYS A 40 -8.55 -0.61 12.63
C LYS A 40 -8.68 -1.33 11.27
N GLY A 41 -7.87 -0.91 10.30
CA GLY A 41 -7.85 -1.50 8.96
C GLY A 41 -8.22 -0.53 7.85
N GLN A 42 -9.13 0.41 8.08
CA GLN A 42 -9.41 1.48 7.11
C GLN A 42 -8.30 2.53 7.01
N GLY A 43 -7.47 2.61 8.03
CA GLY A 43 -6.24 3.39 8.09
C GLY A 43 -5.23 2.66 8.97
N ASP A 44 -4.06 3.23 9.13
CA ASP A 44 -3.02 2.74 10.03
C ASP A 44 -2.48 3.90 10.86
N GLN A 45 -2.79 3.95 12.16
CA GLN A 45 -2.30 5.00 13.07
C GLN A 45 -0.76 5.05 13.15
N TYR A 46 -0.09 4.01 12.68
CA TYR A 46 1.36 3.91 12.61
C TYR A 46 1.91 4.06 11.19
N GLU A 47 1.06 4.39 10.21
CA GLU A 47 1.47 4.61 8.83
C GLU A 47 2.65 5.60 8.74
N GLY A 48 3.74 5.19 8.11
CA GLY A 48 4.96 5.98 7.99
C GLY A 48 5.69 6.24 9.33
N LYS A 49 5.35 5.51 10.40
CA LYS A 49 6.04 5.59 11.70
C LYS A 49 6.89 4.36 11.95
N THR A 50 7.92 4.55 12.75
CA THR A 50 8.75 3.48 13.27
C THR A 50 8.59 3.40 14.77
N ILE A 51 8.36 2.19 15.29
CA ILE A 51 8.27 1.90 16.71
C ILE A 51 9.53 1.13 17.11
N ILE A 52 10.30 1.65 18.05
CA ILE A 52 11.43 0.95 18.64
C ILE A 52 11.07 0.58 20.08
N THR A 53 11.03 -0.71 20.34
CA THR A 53 10.88 -1.24 21.69
C THR A 53 12.24 -1.59 22.27
N GLY A 54 12.55 -1.07 23.45
CA GLY A 54 13.80 -1.34 24.16
C GLY A 54 13.55 -1.65 25.61
N HIS A 55 14.51 -2.33 26.25
CA HIS A 55 14.49 -2.62 27.69
C HIS A 55 15.44 -1.73 28.49
N ARG A 56 16.25 -0.96 27.82
CA ARG A 56 17.20 -0.03 28.42
C ARG A 56 17.29 1.23 27.56
N LEU A 57 17.10 2.38 28.15
CA LEU A 57 17.22 3.68 27.51
C LEU A 57 18.37 4.47 28.19
N THR A 58 19.34 4.91 27.40
CA THR A 58 20.38 5.84 27.85
C THR A 58 20.08 7.20 27.22
N LEU A 59 19.88 8.21 28.06
CA LEU A 59 19.64 9.59 27.59
C LEU A 59 20.96 10.31 27.29
N GLY A 60 20.87 11.45 26.61
CA GLY A 60 22.02 12.25 26.20
C GLY A 60 22.83 12.82 27.37
N ASP A 61 22.26 12.91 28.56
CA ASP A 61 22.92 13.28 29.84
C ASP A 61 23.64 12.12 30.52
N GLY A 62 23.61 10.91 29.93
CA GLY A 62 24.18 9.68 30.45
C GLY A 62 23.30 8.94 31.45
N SER A 63 22.13 9.45 31.79
CA SER A 63 21.19 8.74 32.67
C SER A 63 20.67 7.45 32.01
N VAL A 64 20.50 6.40 32.81
CA VAL A 64 20.05 5.06 32.35
C VAL A 64 18.73 4.71 33.00
N HIS A 65 17.74 4.43 32.17
CA HIS A 65 16.44 3.93 32.58
C HIS A 65 16.28 2.47 32.13
N ASN A 66 15.94 1.60 33.06
CA ASN A 66 15.62 0.19 32.77
C ASN A 66 14.09 0.00 32.82
N GLY A 67 13.56 -0.73 31.85
CA GLY A 67 12.13 -0.97 31.68
C GLY A 67 11.78 -1.22 30.24
N VAL A 68 10.52 -1.46 29.95
CA VAL A 68 10.03 -1.56 28.57
C VAL A 68 9.70 -0.15 28.07
N PHE A 69 10.37 0.28 27.06
CA PHE A 69 10.15 1.60 26.44
C PHE A 69 9.75 1.41 24.99
N ASN A 70 8.73 2.15 24.57
CA ASN A 70 8.37 2.29 23.15
C ASN A 70 8.69 3.72 22.71
N VAL A 71 9.62 3.84 21.78
CA VAL A 71 9.91 5.11 21.11
C VAL A 71 9.23 5.07 19.75
N ILE A 72 8.34 6.01 19.51
CA ILE A 72 7.62 6.15 18.23
C ILE A 72 8.13 7.40 17.56
N PHE A 73 8.67 7.27 16.38
CA PHE A 73 9.10 8.41 15.58
C PHE A 73 8.60 8.29 14.14
N SER A 74 8.41 9.43 13.51
CA SER A 74 8.14 9.54 12.09
C SER A 74 9.14 10.50 11.48
N LEU A 75 9.52 10.23 10.25
CA LEU A 75 10.26 11.19 9.46
C LEU A 75 9.26 12.19 8.89
N GLU A 76 9.40 13.46 9.27
CA GLU A 76 8.41 14.49 8.91
C GLU A 76 8.18 14.57 7.38
N PRO A 77 9.22 14.53 6.53
CA PRO A 77 9.01 14.53 5.09
C PRO A 77 8.11 13.38 4.59
N ALA A 78 8.24 12.16 5.18
CA ALA A 78 7.41 11.02 4.78
C ALA A 78 5.91 11.22 5.04
N ASN A 79 5.56 12.10 5.98
CA ASN A 79 4.17 12.31 6.36
C ASN A 79 3.29 12.85 5.24
N LYS A 80 3.87 13.66 4.35
CA LYS A 80 3.15 14.41 3.30
C LYS A 80 3.40 13.87 1.89
N LEU A 81 4.23 12.85 1.75
CA LEU A 81 4.47 12.25 0.42
C LEU A 81 3.19 11.59 -0.10
N PRO A 82 2.86 11.83 -1.39
CA PRO A 82 1.74 11.16 -2.03
C PRO A 82 1.96 9.65 -2.10
N VAL A 83 0.97 8.89 -1.67
CA VAL A 83 0.96 7.43 -1.68
C VAL A 83 -0.29 6.94 -2.42
N PHE A 84 -0.11 6.03 -3.38
CA PHE A 84 -1.17 5.31 -4.05
C PHE A 84 -0.97 3.81 -3.84
N CYS A 85 -1.98 3.14 -3.30
CA CYS A 85 -1.93 1.73 -2.91
C CYS A 85 -2.84 0.88 -3.79
N LEU A 86 -2.34 -0.31 -4.14
CA LEU A 86 -3.06 -1.35 -4.87
C LEU A 86 -2.94 -2.67 -4.11
N TYR A 87 -3.93 -3.53 -4.21
CA TYR A 87 -3.85 -4.91 -3.77
C TYR A 87 -3.14 -5.75 -4.84
N THR A 88 -2.26 -6.66 -4.43
CA THR A 88 -1.47 -7.51 -5.33
C THR A 88 -2.04 -8.92 -5.37
N CYS A 89 -2.40 -9.40 -6.56
CA CYS A 89 -2.66 -10.82 -6.80
C CYS A 89 -1.40 -11.49 -7.33
N PHE A 90 -0.87 -12.43 -6.55
CA PHE A 90 0.18 -13.33 -7.01
C PHE A 90 -0.41 -14.53 -7.75
N GLU A 91 0.44 -15.37 -8.33
CA GLU A 91 0.00 -16.56 -9.05
C GLU A 91 -0.88 -17.50 -8.20
N LYS A 92 -0.61 -17.59 -6.90
CA LYS A 92 -1.43 -18.36 -5.94
C LYS A 92 -2.84 -17.80 -5.70
N ASP A 93 -3.04 -16.53 -6.01
CA ASP A 93 -4.28 -15.76 -5.83
C ASP A 93 -5.06 -15.62 -7.15
N CYS A 94 -4.64 -16.36 -8.19
CA CYS A 94 -5.20 -16.27 -9.53
C CYS A 94 -5.34 -17.66 -10.16
N ARG A 95 -6.24 -17.77 -11.13
CA ARG A 95 -6.33 -18.89 -12.08
C ARG A 95 -6.26 -18.36 -13.51
N GLN A 96 -6.02 -19.23 -14.47
CA GLN A 96 -6.21 -18.90 -15.89
C GLN A 96 -7.60 -19.31 -16.35
N ASP A 97 -8.24 -18.43 -17.12
CA ASP A 97 -9.49 -18.75 -17.81
C ASP A 97 -9.20 -19.62 -19.06
N SER A 98 -10.26 -20.02 -19.77
CA SER A 98 -10.15 -20.81 -20.99
C SER A 98 -9.38 -20.15 -22.15
N SER A 99 -9.22 -18.84 -22.07
CA SER A 99 -8.47 -18.03 -23.05
C SER A 99 -7.01 -17.78 -22.59
N GLY A 100 -6.62 -18.28 -21.41
CA GLY A 100 -5.28 -18.11 -20.85
C GLY A 100 -5.07 -16.80 -20.10
N ASN A 101 -6.11 -15.99 -19.91
CA ASN A 101 -6.02 -14.76 -19.12
C ASN A 101 -6.01 -15.07 -17.62
N TRP A 102 -5.27 -14.28 -16.87
CA TRP A 102 -5.30 -14.35 -15.41
C TRP A 102 -6.58 -13.72 -14.89
N VAL A 103 -7.30 -14.45 -14.05
CA VAL A 103 -8.49 -14.00 -13.32
C VAL A 103 -8.27 -14.20 -11.83
N PRO A 104 -8.73 -13.30 -10.97
CA PRO A 104 -8.56 -13.43 -9.53
C PRO A 104 -9.27 -14.67 -8.99
N GLN A 105 -8.65 -15.33 -8.01
CA GLN A 105 -9.25 -16.40 -7.22
C GLN A 105 -8.88 -16.18 -5.75
N LEU A 106 -9.54 -15.21 -5.13
CA LEU A 106 -9.25 -14.77 -3.78
C LEU A 106 -10.01 -15.63 -2.75
N SER A 107 -9.43 -15.79 -1.57
CA SER A 107 -10.09 -16.46 -0.45
C SER A 107 -11.20 -15.61 0.18
N ASP A 108 -12.10 -16.25 0.92
CA ASP A 108 -13.14 -15.55 1.69
C ASP A 108 -12.52 -14.55 2.68
N ASP A 109 -11.36 -14.85 3.23
CA ASP A 109 -10.59 -13.93 4.09
C ASP A 109 -10.29 -12.57 3.44
N VAL A 110 -10.08 -12.55 2.11
CA VAL A 110 -9.84 -11.29 1.37
C VAL A 110 -11.15 -10.54 1.20
N LYS A 111 -12.26 -11.25 0.97
CA LYS A 111 -13.60 -10.65 0.92
C LYS A 111 -13.95 -9.98 2.25
N ASP A 112 -13.70 -10.67 3.36
CA ASP A 112 -13.92 -10.14 4.71
C ASP A 112 -13.04 -8.91 4.95
N MET A 113 -11.75 -8.98 4.61
CA MET A 113 -10.82 -7.86 4.71
C MET A 113 -11.31 -6.65 3.89
N VAL A 114 -11.77 -6.86 2.66
CA VAL A 114 -12.30 -5.76 1.84
C VAL A 114 -13.53 -5.13 2.50
N SER A 115 -14.44 -5.94 3.03
CA SER A 115 -15.65 -5.44 3.72
C SER A 115 -15.31 -4.66 4.99
N GLU A 116 -14.30 -5.09 5.73
CA GLU A 116 -13.85 -4.46 6.98
C GLU A 116 -13.03 -3.18 6.73
N HIS A 117 -12.04 -3.25 5.83
CA HIS A 117 -11.10 -2.16 5.60
C HIS A 117 -11.63 -1.12 4.61
N PHE A 118 -12.55 -1.49 3.74
CA PHE A 118 -13.11 -0.61 2.70
C PHE A 118 -14.65 -0.63 2.68
N PRO A 119 -15.33 -0.29 3.80
CA PRO A 119 -16.78 -0.46 3.95
C PRO A 119 -17.63 0.37 2.98
N LYS A 120 -17.04 1.34 2.28
CA LYS A 120 -17.72 2.11 1.23
C LYS A 120 -17.43 1.61 -0.17
N ALA A 121 -16.58 0.58 -0.30
CA ALA A 121 -16.27 0.03 -1.61
C ALA A 121 -17.46 -0.74 -2.14
N ASP A 122 -17.85 -0.45 -3.37
CA ASP A 122 -18.90 -1.14 -4.13
C ASP A 122 -18.39 -1.65 -5.47
N ALA A 123 -17.10 -1.37 -5.79
CA ALA A 123 -16.45 -1.78 -7.03
C ALA A 123 -14.96 -2.09 -6.84
N VAL A 124 -14.42 -2.75 -7.86
CA VAL A 124 -12.98 -3.03 -8.00
C VAL A 124 -12.52 -2.66 -9.40
N ALA A 125 -11.37 -2.00 -9.49
CA ALA A 125 -10.61 -1.84 -10.73
C ALA A 125 -9.57 -2.97 -10.81
N ILE A 126 -9.61 -3.75 -11.89
CA ILE A 126 -8.73 -4.90 -12.15
C ILE A 126 -7.74 -4.50 -13.23
N ILE A 127 -6.47 -4.43 -12.88
CA ILE A 127 -5.36 -4.10 -13.78
C ILE A 127 -4.74 -5.43 -14.21
N SER A 128 -5.03 -5.87 -15.45
CA SER A 128 -4.62 -7.17 -15.95
C SER A 128 -3.20 -7.21 -16.52
N ASN A 129 -2.58 -6.07 -16.73
CA ASN A 129 -1.16 -5.96 -17.10
C ASN A 129 -0.41 -5.07 -16.11
N PRO A 130 0.02 -5.63 -14.95
CA PRO A 130 0.73 -4.88 -13.91
C PRO A 130 2.01 -4.22 -14.40
N GLU A 131 2.77 -4.90 -15.25
CA GLU A 131 4.06 -4.39 -15.75
C GLU A 131 3.85 -3.12 -16.58
N GLN A 132 2.86 -3.12 -17.48
CA GLN A 132 2.54 -1.94 -18.29
C GLN A 132 2.05 -0.79 -17.41
N PHE A 133 1.12 -1.06 -16.47
CA PHE A 133 0.63 -0.05 -15.56
C PHE A 133 1.76 0.61 -14.74
N ILE A 134 2.69 -0.21 -14.22
CA ILE A 134 3.86 0.30 -13.49
C ILE A 134 4.71 1.18 -14.40
N GLN A 135 4.94 0.76 -15.66
CA GLN A 135 5.70 1.56 -16.61
C GLN A 135 5.01 2.89 -16.94
N ASP A 136 3.68 2.88 -17.11
CA ASP A 136 2.91 4.10 -17.39
C ASP A 136 3.05 5.12 -16.24
N VAL A 137 2.98 4.65 -14.97
CA VAL A 137 3.23 5.48 -13.79
C VAL A 137 4.67 6.01 -13.78
N LEU A 138 5.65 5.16 -14.10
CA LEU A 138 7.06 5.58 -14.12
C LEU A 138 7.40 6.53 -15.26
N VAL A 139 6.73 6.43 -16.39
CA VAL A 139 6.89 7.39 -17.50
C VAL A 139 6.45 8.79 -17.07
N GLU A 140 5.35 8.89 -16.31
CA GLU A 140 4.83 10.18 -15.82
C GLU A 140 5.73 10.82 -14.76
N PHE A 141 6.20 10.00 -13.78
CA PHE A 141 6.87 10.55 -12.59
C PHE A 141 8.40 10.33 -12.56
N GLY A 142 8.93 9.50 -13.45
CA GLY A 142 10.37 9.21 -13.54
C GLY A 142 10.98 8.77 -12.22
N ASP A 143 12.18 9.27 -11.94
CA ASP A 143 12.95 8.97 -10.71
C ASP A 143 12.28 9.50 -9.43
N GLY A 144 11.32 10.41 -9.56
CA GLY A 144 10.49 10.92 -8.45
C GLY A 144 9.49 9.89 -7.91
N CYS A 145 9.28 8.76 -8.60
CA CYS A 145 8.39 7.70 -8.16
C CYS A 145 9.18 6.53 -7.56
N LYS A 146 8.92 6.24 -6.28
CA LYS A 146 9.36 4.99 -5.64
C LYS A 146 8.18 4.03 -5.59
N HIS A 147 8.42 2.76 -5.93
CA HIS A 147 7.34 1.79 -5.98
C HIS A 147 7.79 0.39 -5.54
N GLY A 148 6.86 -0.43 -5.10
CA GLY A 148 7.14 -1.80 -4.71
C GLY A 148 6.11 -2.38 -3.75
N LEU A 149 6.37 -3.63 -3.36
CA LEU A 149 5.57 -4.34 -2.37
C LEU A 149 5.82 -3.81 -0.96
N VAL A 150 4.76 -3.71 -0.17
CA VAL A 150 4.85 -3.43 1.26
C VAL A 150 5.41 -4.66 1.99
N LYS A 151 6.37 -4.44 2.87
CA LYS A 151 6.93 -5.46 3.77
C LYS A 151 6.13 -5.48 5.06
N TYR A 152 5.57 -6.63 5.37
CA TYR A 152 4.85 -6.84 6.62
C TYR A 152 5.78 -7.47 7.65
N ALA A 153 5.91 -6.82 8.80
CA ALA A 153 6.73 -7.30 9.91
C ALA A 153 6.11 -6.85 11.23
N PRO A 154 6.32 -7.60 12.33
CA PRO A 154 5.88 -7.16 13.64
C PRO A 154 6.42 -5.75 13.95
N THR A 155 5.61 -4.90 14.57
CA THR A 155 6.06 -3.56 15.01
C THR A 155 7.21 -3.65 16.02
N SER A 156 7.39 -4.79 16.67
CA SER A 156 8.51 -5.08 17.57
C SER A 156 9.82 -5.48 16.87
N ASP A 157 9.80 -5.76 15.56
CA ASP A 157 11.00 -6.11 14.77
C ASP A 157 11.84 -4.88 14.41
N ASN A 158 12.48 -4.31 15.42
CA ASN A 158 13.29 -3.08 15.30
C ASN A 158 14.62 -3.32 14.60
N VAL A 159 15.22 -4.50 14.81
CA VAL A 159 16.52 -4.84 14.23
C VAL A 159 16.40 -5.02 12.72
N GLY A 160 15.38 -5.73 12.27
CA GLY A 160 15.09 -5.89 10.83
C GLY A 160 14.88 -4.55 10.15
N PHE A 161 14.10 -3.65 10.76
CA PHE A 161 13.86 -2.32 10.22
C PHE A 161 15.14 -1.49 10.12
N LEU A 162 15.93 -1.41 11.19
CA LEU A 162 17.18 -0.64 11.20
C LEU A 162 18.20 -1.19 10.19
N ASN A 163 18.29 -2.52 10.05
CA ASN A 163 19.14 -3.13 9.05
C ASN A 163 18.70 -2.78 7.63
N ASP A 164 17.41 -2.89 7.33
CA ASP A 164 16.86 -2.52 6.01
C ASP A 164 17.17 -1.04 5.69
N MET A 165 17.03 -0.16 6.67
CA MET A 165 17.32 1.27 6.54
C MET A 165 18.81 1.53 6.28
N LEU A 166 19.71 0.91 7.07
CA LEU A 166 21.15 1.06 6.92
C LEU A 166 21.65 0.49 5.59
N HIS A 167 21.11 -0.62 5.13
CA HIS A 167 21.46 -1.20 3.84
C HIS A 167 21.08 -0.27 2.68
N ALA A 168 19.96 0.42 2.78
CA ALA A 168 19.53 1.37 1.77
C ALA A 168 20.40 2.63 1.72
N GLU A 169 20.79 3.17 2.88
CA GLU A 169 21.69 4.31 2.95
C GLU A 169 23.06 3.95 2.35
N ASN A 170 23.61 2.78 2.68
CA ASN A 170 24.89 2.30 2.15
C ASN A 170 24.84 2.02 0.63
N ALA A 171 23.68 1.75 0.06
CA ALA A 171 23.49 1.58 -1.38
C ALA A 171 23.34 2.91 -2.14
N GLY A 172 23.50 4.06 -1.45
CA GLY A 172 23.37 5.39 -2.05
C GLY A 172 21.92 5.78 -2.37
N HIS A 173 20.97 4.98 -1.92
CA HIS A 173 19.56 5.35 -1.99
C HIS A 173 19.28 6.34 -0.85
N VAL A 174 18.86 7.53 -1.17
CA VAL A 174 18.28 8.50 -0.21
C VAL A 174 16.94 7.93 0.27
N GLY A 175 17.02 6.79 0.98
CA GLY A 175 15.91 5.84 1.10
C GLY A 175 15.29 5.73 2.46
N SER A 176 15.90 6.26 3.52
CA SER A 176 15.36 6.09 4.88
C SER A 176 13.96 6.69 5.05
N VAL A 177 13.67 7.79 4.38
CA VAL A 177 12.36 8.47 4.43
C VAL A 177 11.25 7.59 3.86
N TYR A 178 11.53 6.88 2.75
CA TYR A 178 10.51 6.08 2.06
C TYR A 178 10.29 4.71 2.69
N PHE A 179 11.29 4.17 3.40
CA PHE A 179 11.21 2.84 3.99
C PHE A 179 10.02 2.67 4.92
N SER A 180 9.74 3.69 5.72
CA SER A 180 8.59 3.67 6.63
C SER A 180 7.26 3.58 5.90
N LEU A 181 7.19 4.05 4.64
CA LEU A 181 5.98 3.96 3.80
C LEU A 181 5.83 2.62 3.08
N PHE A 182 6.88 1.79 3.03
CA PHE A 182 6.84 0.44 2.47
C PHE A 182 6.85 -0.64 3.54
N ARG A 183 6.50 -0.30 4.77
CA ARG A 183 6.41 -1.23 5.89
C ARG A 183 5.08 -1.04 6.62
N LYS A 184 4.45 -2.17 6.97
CA LYS A 184 3.25 -2.22 7.81
C LYS A 184 3.37 -3.32 8.87
N ASP A 185 2.53 -3.24 9.91
CA ASP A 185 2.38 -4.31 10.88
C ASP A 185 1.83 -5.58 10.22
N THR A 186 2.18 -6.74 10.78
CA THR A 186 1.69 -8.06 10.33
C THR A 186 0.17 -8.18 10.34
N PHE A 187 -0.53 -7.36 11.14
CA PHE A 187 -1.98 -7.28 11.12
C PHE A 187 -2.53 -7.02 9.70
N PHE A 188 -1.83 -6.21 8.91
CA PHE A 188 -2.23 -5.80 7.57
C PHE A 188 -1.77 -6.76 6.44
N THR A 189 -1.19 -7.92 6.78
CA THR A 189 -0.62 -8.85 5.77
C THR A 189 -1.62 -9.23 4.68
N LYS A 190 -2.92 -9.31 5.01
CA LYS A 190 -3.98 -9.65 4.05
C LYS A 190 -4.19 -8.58 2.97
N GLU A 191 -3.70 -7.35 3.16
CA GLU A 191 -3.82 -6.28 2.17
C GLU A 191 -2.87 -6.44 0.98
N GLN A 192 -1.82 -7.24 1.12
CA GLN A 192 -0.85 -7.55 0.04
C GLN A 192 -0.51 -6.33 -0.83
N GLU A 193 -0.20 -5.19 -0.19
CA GLU A 193 -0.11 -3.91 -0.90
C GLU A 193 1.08 -3.80 -1.84
N TYR A 194 0.82 -3.20 -3.00
CA TYR A 194 1.81 -2.56 -3.86
C TYR A 194 1.61 -1.06 -3.82
N ARG A 195 2.68 -0.31 -3.61
CA ARG A 195 2.63 1.15 -3.45
C ARG A 195 3.42 1.89 -4.50
N PHE A 196 2.91 3.07 -4.85
CA PHE A 196 3.65 4.14 -5.49
C PHE A 196 3.74 5.31 -4.50
N VAL A 197 4.94 5.87 -4.36
CA VAL A 197 5.24 7.01 -3.48
C VAL A 197 5.96 8.05 -4.32
N LEU A 198 5.40 9.28 -4.40
CA LEU A 198 6.05 10.37 -5.11
C LEU A 198 6.99 11.10 -4.14
N SER A 199 8.28 11.08 -4.45
CA SER A 199 9.34 11.53 -3.53
C SER A 199 9.71 13.00 -3.66
N ASP A 200 9.31 13.63 -4.76
CA ASP A 200 9.62 15.00 -5.13
C ASP A 200 8.44 15.97 -4.94
N LYS A 201 7.34 15.48 -4.38
CA LYS A 201 6.11 16.21 -4.19
C LYS A 201 5.58 16.01 -2.78
N GLU A 202 5.02 17.06 -2.20
CA GLU A 202 4.26 16.99 -0.95
C GLU A 202 2.79 17.35 -1.19
N ILE A 203 1.88 16.70 -0.47
CA ILE A 203 0.45 17.00 -0.48
C ILE A 203 -0.08 17.15 0.94
N GLU A 204 -0.86 18.19 1.19
CA GLU A 204 -1.57 18.39 2.47
C GLU A 204 -2.85 17.54 2.52
N GLU A 205 -3.60 17.52 1.43
CA GLU A 205 -4.84 16.78 1.27
C GLU A 205 -4.69 15.72 0.17
N ALA A 206 -5.54 14.70 0.23
CA ALA A 206 -5.59 13.72 -0.85
C ALA A 206 -6.01 14.40 -2.16
N GLN A 207 -5.33 14.04 -3.24
CA GLN A 207 -5.58 14.65 -4.56
C GLN A 207 -5.52 13.61 -5.67
N GLU A 208 -6.23 13.91 -6.72
CA GLU A 208 -6.17 13.16 -7.96
C GLU A 208 -5.02 13.67 -8.82
N ILE A 209 -4.25 12.73 -9.39
CA ILE A 209 -3.18 12.99 -10.34
C ILE A 209 -3.46 12.13 -11.57
N SER A 210 -3.44 12.75 -12.75
CA SER A 210 -3.67 12.06 -14.03
C SER A 210 -2.38 11.53 -14.61
N ILE A 211 -2.42 10.33 -15.16
CA ILE A 211 -1.35 9.72 -15.94
C ILE A 211 -1.89 9.32 -17.31
N GLU A 212 -1.03 9.23 -18.30
CA GLU A 212 -1.38 8.64 -19.59
C GLU A 212 -1.23 7.11 -19.51
N LEU A 213 -2.31 6.39 -19.82
CA LEU A 213 -2.30 4.94 -19.92
C LEU A 213 -2.06 4.53 -21.37
N PHE A 214 -0.97 3.79 -21.60
CA PHE A 214 -0.62 3.36 -22.95
C PHE A 214 -1.36 2.07 -23.35
N ASN A 215 -1.39 1.81 -24.65
CA ASN A 215 -2.00 0.60 -25.21
C ASN A 215 -1.39 -0.66 -24.57
N GLY A 216 -2.24 -1.50 -24.01
CA GLY A 216 -1.83 -2.73 -23.29
C GLY A 216 -2.03 -2.64 -21.78
N CYS A 217 -2.23 -1.46 -21.20
CA CYS A 217 -2.75 -1.31 -19.86
C CYS A 217 -4.27 -1.53 -19.90
N ASN A 218 -4.71 -2.76 -19.62
CA ASN A 218 -6.13 -3.09 -19.61
C ASN A 218 -6.66 -3.02 -18.16
N ILE A 219 -7.56 -2.06 -17.90
CA ILE A 219 -8.19 -1.88 -16.60
C ILE A 219 -9.70 -2.09 -16.76
N ILE A 220 -10.22 -3.08 -16.04
CA ILE A 220 -11.65 -3.42 -16.04
C ILE A 220 -12.23 -3.05 -14.69
N VAL A 221 -13.38 -2.41 -14.68
CA VAL A 221 -14.12 -2.09 -13.44
C VAL A 221 -15.33 -3.01 -13.32
N LYS A 222 -15.45 -3.69 -12.17
CA LYS A 222 -16.58 -4.55 -11.82
C LYS A 222 -17.20 -4.13 -10.49
N GLY A 223 -18.49 -4.37 -10.33
CA GLY A 223 -19.14 -4.32 -9.01
C GLY A 223 -18.57 -5.39 -8.07
N LEU A 224 -18.45 -5.11 -6.76
CA LEU A 224 -17.87 -6.06 -5.82
C LEU A 224 -18.65 -7.37 -5.73
N ASP A 225 -19.98 -7.31 -5.73
CA ASP A 225 -20.80 -8.52 -5.68
C ASP A 225 -20.58 -9.40 -6.91
N GLU A 226 -20.63 -8.83 -8.11
CA GLU A 226 -20.29 -9.51 -9.36
C GLU A 226 -18.87 -10.11 -9.32
N PHE A 227 -17.90 -9.31 -8.86
CA PHE A 227 -16.50 -9.73 -8.77
C PHE A 227 -16.32 -10.96 -7.88
N PHE A 228 -16.91 -10.96 -6.68
CA PHE A 228 -16.81 -12.09 -5.75
C PHE A 228 -17.69 -13.29 -6.14
N ASP A 229 -18.78 -13.08 -6.87
CA ASP A 229 -19.63 -14.16 -7.35
C ASP A 229 -19.00 -14.88 -8.54
N ASP A 230 -18.36 -14.16 -9.45
CA ASP A 230 -17.61 -14.75 -10.57
C ASP A 230 -16.50 -15.71 -10.10
N MET A 231 -15.92 -15.47 -8.92
CA MET A 231 -14.91 -16.36 -8.34
C MET A 231 -15.48 -17.69 -7.82
N LYS A 232 -16.81 -17.74 -7.52
CA LYS A 232 -17.51 -18.95 -7.02
C LYS A 232 -18.10 -19.80 -8.13
N GLY A 233 -18.33 -19.23 -9.30
CA GLY A 233 -19.17 -19.79 -10.35
C GLY A 233 -18.56 -20.86 -11.24
N GLU A 234 -17.31 -21.29 -11.03
CA GLU A 234 -16.62 -22.30 -11.84
C GLU A 234 -15.86 -23.32 -10.96
N LEU A 235 -16.60 -24.04 -10.11
CA LEU A 235 -16.15 -25.27 -9.46
C LEU A 235 -16.66 -26.49 -10.21
#